data_4c5d6b6aed9852119e0a4b9e50128504
#
_entry.id   4c5d6b6aed9852119e0a4b9e50128504
#
_cell.length_a   1.000
_cell.length_b   1.000
_cell.length_c   1.000
_cell.angle_alpha   90.00
_cell.angle_beta   90.00
_cell.angle_gamma   90.00
#
_symmetry.space_group_name_H-M   'P 1'
#
loop_
_entity.id
_entity.type
_entity.pdbx_description
1 polymer ?
#
loop_
_entity_poly.entity_id
_entity_poly.type
_entity_poly.pdbx_seq_one_letter_code
_entity_poly.pdbx_strand_id
1 'polypeptide(L)'
;PNQFGRSGPFVFWDGWSYSNVTDNTTPGFGNQYSAFPGSGSGGSDNYGVSFGPFGDNSITIPTEATFESIDITNTTYAALSMRDGDSFAKQFGGPSGNDPDFFRLIITGLSGGPGGSVVGDIDFYLADYRFADNSQDFILDEWSTVDLTSLAGADTLTFDYESSDVGGFGINTPLY
;
A
#
# COMPACT_ATOMS: atom_id res chain seq x y z
N PRO A 1 -8.76 5.79 11.84
CA PRO A 1 -9.47 4.82 11.00
C PRO A 1 -10.95 4.78 11.33
N ASN A 2 -11.77 4.55 10.32
CA ASN A 2 -13.18 4.31 10.50
C ASN A 2 -13.38 2.88 11.01
N GLN A 3 -13.67 2.72 12.30
CA GLN A 3 -13.96 1.39 12.87
C GLN A 3 -15.43 1.05 12.59
N PHE A 4 -15.69 -0.04 11.88
CA PHE A 4 -17.06 -0.44 11.54
C PHE A 4 -17.51 -1.75 12.17
N GLY A 5 -16.67 -2.43 12.95
CA GLY A 5 -17.07 -3.65 13.65
C GLY A 5 -16.01 -4.25 14.56
N ARG A 6 -16.46 -5.20 15.38
CA ARG A 6 -15.60 -6.05 16.20
C ARG A 6 -16.04 -7.50 16.12
N SER A 7 -15.08 -8.42 16.04
CA SER A 7 -15.32 -9.85 16.24
C SER A 7 -14.25 -10.39 17.21
N GLY A 8 -14.66 -10.57 18.46
CA GLY A 8 -13.73 -10.91 19.53
C GLY A 8 -12.70 -9.81 19.77
N PRO A 9 -11.39 -10.11 19.75
CA PRO A 9 -10.31 -9.12 19.89
C PRO A 9 -10.07 -8.31 18.61
N PHE A 10 -10.63 -8.72 17.48
CA PHE A 10 -10.38 -8.09 16.18
C PHE A 10 -11.27 -6.86 15.98
N VAL A 11 -10.66 -5.78 15.53
CA VAL A 11 -11.33 -4.53 15.12
C VAL A 11 -11.25 -4.45 13.61
N PHE A 12 -12.40 -4.28 12.97
CA PHE A 12 -12.46 -4.00 11.54
C PHE A 12 -12.41 -2.49 11.32
N TRP A 13 -11.53 -2.05 10.43
CA TRP A 13 -11.31 -0.65 10.11
C TRP A 13 -11.04 -0.48 8.61
N ASP A 14 -11.13 0.74 8.14
CA ASP A 14 -10.77 1.15 6.79
C ASP A 14 -10.17 2.55 6.78
N GLY A 15 -9.71 2.98 5.61
CA GLY A 15 -9.12 4.29 5.40
C GLY A 15 -7.72 4.41 6.01
N TRP A 16 -7.44 5.48 6.75
CA TRP A 16 -6.12 5.81 7.25
C TRP A 16 -5.99 5.66 8.76
N SER A 17 -4.86 5.16 9.20
CA SER A 17 -4.45 5.09 10.61
C SER A 17 -3.08 5.73 10.79
N TYR A 18 -2.88 6.48 11.88
CA TYR A 18 -1.53 6.84 12.32
C TYR A 18 -0.86 5.65 13.01
N SER A 19 0.43 5.47 12.74
CA SER A 19 1.25 4.45 13.37
C SER A 19 2.64 4.98 13.75
N ASN A 20 3.21 4.36 14.76
CA ASN A 20 4.60 4.50 15.19
C ASN A 20 5.21 3.13 15.53
N VAL A 21 4.61 2.05 15.01
CA VAL A 21 5.08 0.69 15.23
C VAL A 21 6.36 0.45 14.45
N THR A 22 7.39 -0.10 15.10
CA THR A 22 8.72 -0.31 14.51
C THR A 22 9.06 -1.78 14.28
N ASP A 23 8.10 -2.69 14.47
CA ASP A 23 8.29 -4.13 14.31
C ASP A 23 8.30 -4.52 12.82
N ASN A 24 9.48 -4.62 12.24
CA ASN A 24 9.68 -5.03 10.84
C ASN A 24 10.02 -6.52 10.67
N THR A 25 9.76 -7.35 11.68
CA THR A 25 10.14 -8.78 11.68
C THR A 25 9.00 -9.74 11.94
N THR A 26 7.97 -9.32 12.67
CA THR A 26 6.83 -10.18 13.00
C THR A 26 5.85 -10.27 11.82
N PRO A 27 5.59 -11.46 11.25
CA PRO A 27 4.65 -11.62 10.15
C PRO A 27 3.19 -11.63 10.62
N GLY A 28 2.29 -11.46 9.66
CA GLY A 28 0.86 -11.68 9.81
C GLY A 28 0.06 -10.47 10.27
N PHE A 29 -1.26 -10.64 10.28
CA PHE A 29 -2.28 -9.60 10.52
C PHE A 29 -2.08 -8.81 11.82
N GLY A 30 -1.53 -9.42 12.87
CA GLY A 30 -1.27 -8.72 14.14
C GLY A 30 -0.29 -7.55 14.01
N ASN A 31 0.52 -7.52 12.95
CA ASN A 31 1.53 -6.49 12.67
C ASN A 31 1.16 -5.61 11.47
N GLN A 32 -0.12 -5.43 11.18
CA GLN A 32 -0.64 -4.67 10.03
C GLN A 32 -0.33 -3.18 10.05
N TYR A 33 0.08 -2.64 11.19
CA TYR A 33 0.36 -1.21 11.38
C TYR A 33 1.83 -0.84 11.27
N SER A 34 2.73 -1.81 11.03
CA SER A 34 4.16 -1.55 10.97
C SER A 34 4.63 -1.30 9.55
N ALA A 35 5.37 -0.20 9.33
CA ALA A 35 6.10 0.02 8.09
C ALA A 35 7.32 -0.93 8.00
N PHE A 36 7.57 -1.51 6.84
CA PHE A 36 8.66 -2.47 6.65
C PHE A 36 10.07 -1.88 6.89
N PRO A 37 10.36 -0.61 6.58
CA PRO A 37 11.62 0.03 6.99
C PRO A 37 11.81 0.21 8.50
N GLY A 38 10.76 0.02 9.32
CA GLY A 38 10.81 0.08 10.79
C GLY A 38 10.71 1.48 11.39
N SER A 39 10.52 2.52 10.55
CA SER A 39 10.28 3.91 10.97
C SER A 39 9.53 4.66 9.87
N GLY A 40 9.09 5.89 10.12
CA GLY A 40 8.54 6.77 9.08
C GLY A 40 9.63 7.31 8.15
N SER A 41 9.22 7.86 7.00
CA SER A 41 10.12 8.47 6.03
C SER A 41 10.96 9.58 6.68
N GLY A 42 12.24 9.67 6.25
CA GLY A 42 13.21 10.62 6.79
C GLY A 42 13.52 10.44 8.29
N GLY A 43 13.19 9.27 8.86
CA GLY A 43 13.38 8.99 10.28
C GLY A 43 12.26 9.56 11.17
N SER A 44 11.10 9.86 10.60
CA SER A 44 9.91 10.28 11.36
C SER A 44 9.46 9.18 12.32
N ASP A 45 9.09 9.58 13.54
CA ASP A 45 8.51 8.65 14.53
C ASP A 45 7.10 8.20 14.17
N ASN A 46 6.42 8.92 13.27
CA ASN A 46 5.03 8.62 12.88
C ASN A 46 4.87 8.57 11.37
N TYR A 47 3.93 7.73 10.93
CA TYR A 47 3.54 7.60 9.52
C TYR A 47 2.06 7.20 9.40
N GLY A 48 1.51 7.35 8.20
CA GLY A 48 0.17 6.86 7.86
C GLY A 48 0.22 5.42 7.38
N VAL A 49 -0.77 4.62 7.77
CA VAL A 49 -1.05 3.31 7.18
C VAL A 49 -2.42 3.39 6.53
N SER A 50 -2.49 3.09 5.24
CA SER A 50 -3.74 2.95 4.51
C SER A 50 -4.19 1.50 4.51
N PHE A 51 -5.49 1.26 4.66
CA PHE A 51 -6.12 -0.01 4.39
C PHE A 51 -7.26 0.17 3.40
N GLY A 52 -7.14 -0.43 2.23
CA GLY A 52 -8.22 -0.58 1.27
C GLY A 52 -8.48 -2.07 1.07
N PRO A 53 -9.67 -2.60 0.91
CA PRO A 53 -10.50 -2.38 -0.26
C PRO A 53 -11.93 -1.96 0.07
N PHE A 54 -12.27 -1.65 1.30
CA PHE A 54 -13.67 -1.54 1.73
C PHE A 54 -14.08 -0.13 2.12
N GLY A 55 -13.15 0.84 2.15
CA GLY A 55 -13.43 2.14 2.70
C GLY A 55 -12.84 3.31 1.92
N ASP A 56 -13.02 4.48 2.47
CA ASP A 56 -12.47 5.74 1.96
C ASP A 56 -11.01 5.86 2.39
N ASN A 57 -10.09 5.42 1.52
CA ASN A 57 -8.65 5.61 1.68
C ASN A 57 -8.17 6.85 0.88
N SER A 58 -9.00 7.88 0.81
CA SER A 58 -8.66 9.14 0.14
C SER A 58 -7.85 10.09 1.03
N ILE A 59 -7.12 10.98 0.38
CA ILE A 59 -6.47 12.15 0.99
C ILE A 59 -6.98 13.39 0.25
N THR A 60 -7.64 14.31 0.97
CA THR A 60 -8.10 15.59 0.41
C THR A 60 -7.28 16.73 1.01
N ILE A 61 -6.81 17.65 0.16
CA ILE A 61 -6.04 18.83 0.57
C ILE A 61 -6.91 20.10 0.53
N PRO A 62 -6.53 21.16 1.30
CA PRO A 62 -7.19 22.46 1.19
C PRO A 62 -7.08 23.05 -0.21
N THR A 63 -8.06 23.86 -0.60
CA THR A 63 -8.26 24.44 -1.95
C THR A 63 -7.04 25.19 -2.52
N GLU A 64 -6.13 25.67 -1.68
CA GLU A 64 -4.94 26.45 -2.10
C GLU A 64 -3.65 25.62 -2.07
N ALA A 65 -3.75 24.32 -1.73
CA ALA A 65 -2.62 23.39 -1.71
C ALA A 65 -2.53 22.60 -3.02
N THR A 66 -1.35 22.06 -3.28
CA THR A 66 -1.09 21.15 -4.41
C THR A 66 -0.35 19.93 -3.93
N PHE A 67 -0.58 18.78 -4.55
CA PHE A 67 0.22 17.59 -4.36
C PHE A 67 1.54 17.73 -5.12
N GLU A 68 2.66 17.56 -4.45
CA GLU A 68 3.99 17.56 -5.07
C GLU A 68 4.59 16.16 -5.07
N SER A 69 4.58 15.49 -3.92
CA SER A 69 5.10 14.13 -3.76
C SER A 69 4.50 13.45 -2.54
N ILE A 70 4.65 12.13 -2.49
CA ILE A 70 4.33 11.30 -1.34
C ILE A 70 5.41 10.23 -1.19
N ASP A 71 5.82 9.95 0.05
CA ASP A 71 6.70 8.81 0.33
C ASP A 71 5.87 7.57 0.65
N ILE A 72 6.17 6.46 -0.01
CA ILE A 72 5.43 5.19 0.06
C ILE A 72 6.38 4.04 0.34
N THR A 73 5.91 3.06 1.09
CA THR A 73 6.58 1.79 1.34
C THR A 73 5.56 0.70 1.64
N ASN A 74 5.99 -0.56 1.65
CA ASN A 74 5.19 -1.67 2.16
C ASN A 74 5.02 -1.62 3.67
N THR A 75 3.88 -2.15 4.16
CA THR A 75 3.81 -2.58 5.54
C THR A 75 4.61 -3.87 5.74
N THR A 76 5.03 -4.12 6.98
CA THR A 76 5.72 -5.38 7.34
C THR A 76 4.85 -6.60 7.03
N TYR A 77 3.55 -6.50 7.27
CA TYR A 77 2.64 -7.61 6.96
C TYR A 77 2.61 -7.91 5.46
N ALA A 78 2.43 -6.92 4.59
CA ALA A 78 2.41 -7.12 3.14
C ALA A 78 3.76 -7.64 2.62
N ALA A 79 4.87 -7.01 3.02
CA ALA A 79 6.21 -7.40 2.57
C ALA A 79 6.56 -8.84 2.96
N LEU A 80 6.31 -9.25 4.20
CA LEU A 80 6.60 -10.61 4.66
C LEU A 80 5.66 -11.65 4.04
N SER A 81 4.38 -11.31 3.82
CA SER A 81 3.45 -12.19 3.09
C SER A 81 3.90 -12.44 1.65
N MET A 82 4.32 -11.39 0.93
CA MET A 82 4.85 -11.55 -0.43
C MET A 82 6.19 -12.33 -0.45
N ARG A 83 7.07 -12.06 0.52
CA ARG A 83 8.39 -12.69 0.59
C ARG A 83 8.34 -14.17 0.95
N ASP A 84 7.53 -14.53 1.94
CA ASP A 84 7.57 -15.85 2.58
C ASP A 84 6.33 -16.69 2.25
N GLY A 85 5.24 -16.06 1.79
CA GLY A 85 3.92 -16.66 1.72
C GLY A 85 3.28 -16.84 3.09
N ASP A 86 1.97 -17.03 3.12
CA ASP A 86 1.24 -17.38 4.34
C ASP A 86 0.01 -18.24 4.03
N SER A 87 -0.95 -18.36 4.94
CA SER A 87 -2.16 -19.18 4.72
C SER A 87 -3.12 -18.61 3.69
N PHE A 88 -2.95 -17.35 3.27
CA PHE A 88 -3.79 -16.65 2.31
C PHE A 88 -3.00 -16.22 1.07
N ALA A 89 -1.85 -15.57 1.28
CA ALA A 89 -1.00 -15.03 0.24
C ALA A 89 0.05 -16.05 -0.21
N LYS A 90 0.27 -16.13 -1.53
CA LYS A 90 1.38 -16.93 -2.09
C LYS A 90 2.72 -16.20 -1.90
N GLN A 91 3.81 -16.96 -1.89
CA GLN A 91 5.16 -16.41 -2.03
C GLN A 91 5.36 -15.88 -3.45
N PHE A 92 5.79 -14.63 -3.60
CA PHE A 92 6.14 -14.04 -4.89
C PHE A 92 7.40 -14.69 -5.46
N GLY A 93 7.47 -14.82 -6.79
CA GLY A 93 8.50 -15.58 -7.46
C GLY A 93 8.33 -17.09 -7.38
N GLY A 94 7.35 -17.60 -6.60
CA GLY A 94 7.07 -19.01 -6.45
C GLY A 94 8.25 -19.85 -5.96
N PRO A 95 8.20 -21.19 -6.12
CA PRO A 95 9.30 -22.07 -5.68
C PRO A 95 10.62 -21.86 -6.43
N SER A 96 10.57 -21.29 -7.63
CA SER A 96 11.76 -20.98 -8.43
C SER A 96 12.43 -19.67 -8.04
N GLY A 97 11.70 -18.79 -7.36
CA GLY A 97 12.07 -17.41 -7.11
C GLY A 97 11.88 -16.48 -8.32
N ASN A 98 11.35 -16.99 -9.46
CA ASN A 98 11.32 -16.28 -10.73
C ASN A 98 9.95 -16.29 -11.41
N ASP A 99 8.90 -16.74 -10.73
CA ASP A 99 7.54 -16.69 -11.30
C ASP A 99 7.09 -15.22 -11.37
N PRO A 100 6.49 -14.77 -12.48
CA PRO A 100 6.13 -13.36 -12.65
C PRO A 100 5.00 -12.99 -11.70
N ASP A 101 5.33 -12.10 -10.76
CA ASP A 101 4.39 -11.60 -9.75
C ASP A 101 4.50 -10.08 -9.64
N PHE A 102 3.44 -9.43 -9.18
CA PHE A 102 3.47 -8.00 -8.89
C PHE A 102 2.44 -7.60 -7.81
N PHE A 103 2.75 -6.52 -7.13
CA PHE A 103 1.82 -5.79 -6.28
C PHE A 103 1.96 -4.30 -6.61
N ARG A 104 0.87 -3.71 -7.07
CA ARG A 104 0.82 -2.34 -7.58
C ARG A 104 -0.18 -1.52 -6.80
N LEU A 105 0.22 -0.30 -6.46
CA LEU A 105 -0.63 0.77 -5.98
C LEU A 105 -0.98 1.69 -7.17
N ILE A 106 -2.26 2.01 -7.31
CA ILE A 106 -2.78 2.96 -8.30
C ILE A 106 -3.21 4.22 -7.54
N ILE A 107 -2.54 5.33 -7.79
CA ILE A 107 -2.84 6.62 -7.18
C ILE A 107 -3.63 7.44 -8.19
N THR A 108 -4.93 7.65 -7.93
CA THR A 108 -5.79 8.44 -8.82
C THR A 108 -6.00 9.84 -8.25
N GLY A 109 -5.69 10.86 -9.03
CA GLY A 109 -5.99 12.26 -8.73
C GLY A 109 -7.40 12.62 -9.15
N LEU A 110 -8.18 13.19 -8.23
CA LEU A 110 -9.54 13.68 -8.48
C LEU A 110 -9.61 15.19 -8.28
N SER A 111 -10.45 15.87 -9.07
CA SER A 111 -10.81 17.27 -8.91
C SER A 111 -12.29 17.40 -8.54
N GLY A 112 -12.58 18.13 -7.49
CA GLY A 112 -13.95 18.29 -6.94
C GLY A 112 -14.27 17.35 -5.80
N GLY A 113 -13.26 16.88 -5.06
CA GLY A 113 -13.40 16.03 -3.89
C GLY A 113 -13.53 14.54 -4.21
N PRO A 114 -13.81 13.70 -3.18
CA PRO A 114 -14.09 12.28 -3.36
C PRO A 114 -15.25 12.05 -4.33
N GLY A 115 -15.02 11.24 -5.38
CA GLY A 115 -16.00 11.04 -6.45
C GLY A 115 -16.04 12.13 -7.52
N GLY A 116 -15.09 13.07 -7.49
CA GLY A 116 -14.90 14.11 -8.51
C GLY A 116 -14.39 13.57 -9.86
N SER A 117 -14.00 14.47 -10.75
CA SER A 117 -13.49 14.08 -12.07
C SER A 117 -12.04 13.62 -11.98
N VAL A 118 -11.70 12.53 -12.67
CA VAL A 118 -10.32 12.01 -12.74
C VAL A 118 -9.44 13.03 -13.49
N VAL A 119 -8.31 13.40 -12.88
CA VAL A 119 -7.25 14.22 -13.45
C VAL A 119 -6.20 13.35 -14.12
N GLY A 120 -5.84 12.23 -13.51
CA GLY A 120 -4.87 11.25 -13.98
C GLY A 120 -4.59 10.17 -12.95
N ASP A 121 -3.76 9.21 -13.34
CA ASP A 121 -3.35 8.09 -12.53
C ASP A 121 -1.83 7.95 -12.52
N ILE A 122 -1.29 7.42 -11.42
CA ILE A 122 0.11 7.01 -11.27
C ILE A 122 0.15 5.58 -10.79
N ASP A 123 0.82 4.70 -11.52
CA ASP A 123 1.12 3.34 -11.11
C ASP A 123 2.43 3.31 -10.31
N PHE A 124 2.38 2.74 -9.11
CA PHE A 124 3.55 2.55 -8.27
C PHE A 124 3.66 1.10 -7.80
N TYR A 125 4.79 0.44 -8.11
CA TYR A 125 4.98 -0.97 -7.76
C TYR A 125 5.59 -1.10 -6.37
N LEU A 126 4.85 -1.77 -5.49
CA LEU A 126 5.29 -2.18 -4.15
C LEU A 126 6.08 -3.49 -4.19
N ALA A 127 5.88 -4.30 -5.24
CA ALA A 127 6.70 -5.44 -5.60
C ALA A 127 6.57 -5.71 -7.11
N ASP A 128 7.67 -6.08 -7.78
CA ASP A 128 7.65 -6.47 -9.19
C ASP A 128 8.67 -7.58 -9.46
N TYR A 129 8.18 -8.74 -9.95
CA TYR A 129 8.93 -9.95 -10.29
C TYR A 129 8.76 -10.29 -11.77
N ARG A 130 8.53 -9.30 -12.63
CA ARG A 130 8.27 -9.50 -14.07
C ARG A 130 9.44 -9.08 -14.96
N PHE A 131 10.58 -8.75 -14.37
CA PHE A 131 11.76 -8.37 -15.12
C PHE A 131 12.34 -9.56 -15.88
N ALA A 132 12.86 -9.31 -17.09
CA ALA A 132 13.57 -10.33 -17.86
C ALA A 132 14.90 -10.75 -17.19
N ASP A 133 15.50 -9.83 -16.45
CA ASP A 133 16.63 -10.06 -15.55
C ASP A 133 16.09 -10.13 -14.12
N ASN A 134 15.93 -11.34 -13.61
CA ASN A 134 15.37 -11.61 -12.29
C ASN A 134 16.19 -11.00 -11.12
N SER A 135 17.41 -10.54 -11.37
CA SER A 135 18.18 -9.79 -10.37
C SER A 135 17.61 -8.40 -10.10
N GLN A 136 16.66 -7.94 -10.93
CA GLN A 136 15.93 -6.69 -10.76
C GLN A 136 14.58 -6.86 -10.05
N ASP A 137 14.18 -8.12 -9.79
CA ASP A 137 12.97 -8.42 -9.04
C ASP A 137 13.07 -7.86 -7.62
N PHE A 138 12.00 -7.27 -7.12
CA PHE A 138 12.02 -6.63 -5.81
C PHE A 138 10.68 -6.72 -5.06
N ILE A 139 10.78 -6.65 -3.75
CA ILE A 139 9.73 -6.20 -2.83
C ILE A 139 10.29 -4.93 -2.20
N LEU A 140 9.57 -3.82 -2.33
CA LEU A 140 10.01 -2.52 -1.79
C LEU A 140 10.20 -2.62 -0.28
N ASP A 141 11.42 -2.34 0.20
CA ASP A 141 11.84 -2.46 1.61
C ASP A 141 12.33 -1.14 2.22
N GLU A 142 12.26 -0.06 1.44
CA GLU A 142 12.58 1.30 1.86
C GLU A 142 11.46 2.28 1.51
N TRP A 143 11.53 3.51 2.04
CA TRP A 143 10.65 4.58 1.61
C TRP A 143 11.06 5.09 0.22
N SER A 144 10.10 5.18 -0.68
CA SER A 144 10.30 5.67 -2.04
C SER A 144 9.41 6.89 -2.29
N THR A 145 10.01 7.96 -2.80
CA THR A 145 9.29 9.18 -3.13
C THR A 145 8.63 9.06 -4.51
N VAL A 146 7.30 9.23 -4.55
CA VAL A 146 6.51 9.29 -5.78
C VAL A 146 6.22 10.73 -6.12
N ASP A 147 6.61 11.16 -7.32
CA ASP A 147 6.30 12.48 -7.88
C ASP A 147 4.81 12.54 -8.28
N LEU A 148 4.06 13.47 -7.70
CA LEU A 148 2.64 13.68 -7.95
C LEU A 148 2.35 14.90 -8.85
N THR A 149 3.37 15.55 -9.39
CA THR A 149 3.20 16.78 -10.18
C THR A 149 2.38 16.57 -11.46
N SER A 150 2.34 15.36 -12.01
CA SER A 150 1.46 14.98 -13.12
C SER A 150 -0.03 15.03 -12.77
N LEU A 151 -0.39 15.02 -11.48
CA LEU A 151 -1.76 15.13 -10.97
C LEU A 151 -2.11 16.59 -10.59
N ALA A 152 -1.41 17.57 -11.17
CA ALA A 152 -1.68 18.98 -10.95
C ALA A 152 -3.15 19.31 -11.27
N GLY A 153 -3.86 19.95 -10.33
CA GLY A 153 -5.30 20.23 -10.42
C GLY A 153 -6.19 19.23 -9.68
N ALA A 154 -5.63 18.13 -9.17
CA ALA A 154 -6.33 17.28 -8.20
C ALA A 154 -6.35 17.95 -6.82
N ASP A 155 -7.48 17.81 -6.11
CA ASP A 155 -7.64 18.19 -4.70
C ASP A 155 -7.79 16.96 -3.80
N THR A 156 -7.95 15.79 -4.41
CA THR A 156 -8.12 14.51 -3.71
C THR A 156 -7.31 13.43 -4.42
N LEU A 157 -6.65 12.58 -3.64
CA LEU A 157 -6.03 11.33 -4.09
C LEU A 157 -6.85 10.17 -3.55
N THR A 158 -7.03 9.14 -4.37
CA THR A 158 -7.52 7.81 -3.96
C THR A 158 -6.48 6.74 -4.26
N PHE A 159 -6.52 5.65 -3.51
CA PHE A 159 -5.52 4.60 -3.56
C PHE A 159 -6.20 3.25 -3.78
N ASP A 160 -5.92 2.63 -4.92
CA ASP A 160 -6.40 1.31 -5.29
C ASP A 160 -5.22 0.35 -5.45
N TYR A 161 -5.50 -0.95 -5.33
CA TYR A 161 -4.48 -1.99 -5.37
C TYR A 161 -4.76 -3.01 -6.46
N GLU A 162 -3.69 -3.50 -7.07
CA GLU A 162 -3.72 -4.65 -7.97
C GLU A 162 -2.58 -5.61 -7.65
N SER A 163 -2.87 -6.91 -7.67
CA SER A 163 -1.88 -7.95 -7.40
C SER A 163 -2.07 -9.12 -8.34
N SER A 164 -0.98 -9.81 -8.65
CA SER A 164 -1.00 -11.12 -9.31
C SER A 164 -1.52 -12.25 -8.41
N ASP A 165 -1.52 -12.03 -7.09
CA ASP A 165 -2.03 -12.98 -6.11
C ASP A 165 -3.51 -12.75 -5.83
N VAL A 166 -4.36 -13.43 -6.61
CA VAL A 166 -5.83 -13.32 -6.58
C VAL A 166 -6.44 -14.67 -6.26
N GLY A 167 -7.40 -14.68 -5.35
CA GLY A 167 -8.13 -15.86 -4.95
C GLY A 167 -9.64 -15.72 -5.13
N GLY A 168 -10.39 -16.64 -4.56
CA GLY A 168 -11.86 -16.66 -4.66
C GLY A 168 -12.58 -15.48 -4.02
N PHE A 169 -11.88 -14.72 -3.18
CA PHE A 169 -12.40 -13.55 -2.46
C PHE A 169 -11.76 -12.22 -2.88
N GLY A 170 -10.96 -12.22 -3.94
CA GLY A 170 -10.24 -11.06 -4.44
C GLY A 170 -8.73 -11.18 -4.25
N ILE A 171 -8.05 -10.07 -4.02
CA ILE A 171 -6.59 -10.02 -3.79
C ILE A 171 -6.27 -10.68 -2.45
N ASN A 172 -5.30 -11.62 -2.45
CA ASN A 172 -4.81 -12.29 -1.24
C ASN A 172 -3.64 -11.54 -0.60
N THR A 173 -2.87 -10.79 -1.39
CA THR A 173 -1.81 -9.89 -0.85
C THR A 173 -2.44 -8.92 0.14
N PRO A 174 -1.89 -8.74 1.36
CA PRO A 174 -2.42 -7.79 2.33
C PRO A 174 -2.42 -6.35 1.78
N LEU A 175 -3.59 -5.71 1.78
CA LEU A 175 -3.83 -4.37 1.20
C LEU A 175 -3.62 -3.26 2.26
N TYR A 176 -2.41 -3.15 2.82
CA TYR A 176 -2.01 -2.20 3.85
C TYR A 176 -0.80 -1.39 3.43
#